data_d63f1222e3b066c1e60cbc3f20013062
#
_entry.id   d63f1222e3b066c1e60cbc3f20013062
#
_cell.length_a   1.000
_cell.length_b   1.000
_cell.length_c   1.000
_cell.angle_alpha   90.00
_cell.angle_beta   90.00
_cell.angle_gamma   90.00
#
_symmetry.space_group_name_H-M   'P 1'
#
loop_
_entity.id
_entity.type
_entity.pdbx_description
1 polymer ?
#
loop_
_entity_poly.entity_id
_entity_poly.type
_entity_poly.pdbx_seq_one_letter_code
_entity_poly.pdbx_strand_id
1 'polypeptide(L)'
;MANGNASIMKKKMLAVFICLVMVAGLIPTVAFAAENEVDVWDGTSDTSWYNETDTEFHIKTAEQLAGLAELTNIGIDTGASTGNTFENKIIYLDCDLDLGDYPWTPITNRNVDDGYFFKGTFDGQGHTIYNLNRHGIGNDSFDSLFGYVQGGVIKNLNVVDADLSANDYSMHVGIIAALVENGKIINCYTSGTVESVNGWRSIGGITGSCMQGTQIVGCGSDANIISRESTSSDSVGGLVGEWLNANETSVISDCWFNGSIVSEDPESTVGGLLAVGYNNNVEENVKINNCMMVSSDLSSAEKENTAVIAHLTGTPTVADCFYKESDNGYHVITKLDKGSLAIDTSFDPTLCAKAITDFTDNDILVSLQNNASQGVVWVEGIEHPTFSWDLTNRLADYTAVNVALDKVPQDISVYTDETVSVLKQAIDSVDTSLSAAEQSKVDAMAQAIEDAITALQYKDADYTKVDAAIAKANALNKNDYKDFSGVETAVKAVVRGKNITEQSEVDKMAKAIEDAIAALEKKPASTKPGTSDKSPQTGDSSNLVLWISLLFASGGAAIGTTVVSRKKKYNR
;
A
#
# COMPACT_ATOMS: atom_id res chain seq x y z
N MET A 1 -46.30 21.37 -35.94
CA MET A 1 -45.21 21.91 -35.09
C MET A 1 -44.58 20.87 -34.11
N ALA A 2 -44.87 19.58 -34.25
CA ALA A 2 -44.35 18.53 -33.36
C ALA A 2 -43.02 17.87 -33.83
N ASN A 3 -42.61 18.07 -35.10
CA ASN A 3 -41.39 17.42 -35.63
C ASN A 3 -40.09 18.21 -35.45
N GLY A 4 -40.15 19.47 -35.02
CA GLY A 4 -38.96 20.31 -34.79
C GLY A 4 -38.27 20.03 -33.46
N ASN A 5 -39.05 19.78 -32.40
CA ASN A 5 -38.48 19.57 -31.04
C ASN A 5 -37.81 18.20 -30.89
N ALA A 6 -38.27 17.16 -31.57
CA ALA A 6 -37.65 15.84 -31.53
C ALA A 6 -36.27 15.81 -32.23
N SER A 7 -36.08 16.62 -33.28
CA SER A 7 -34.79 16.75 -33.98
C SER A 7 -33.75 17.52 -33.17
N ILE A 8 -34.16 18.53 -32.42
CA ILE A 8 -33.28 19.33 -31.55
C ILE A 8 -32.86 18.50 -30.32
N MET A 9 -33.78 17.71 -29.77
CA MET A 9 -33.49 16.81 -28.64
C MET A 9 -32.55 15.68 -29.04
N LYS A 10 -32.72 15.08 -30.24
CA LYS A 10 -31.76 14.07 -30.76
C LYS A 10 -30.38 14.65 -31.05
N LYS A 11 -30.29 15.90 -31.57
CA LYS A 11 -28.99 16.58 -31.75
C LYS A 11 -28.31 16.95 -30.44
N LYS A 12 -29.06 17.32 -29.40
CA LYS A 12 -28.52 17.55 -28.06
C LYS A 12 -28.07 16.24 -27.39
N MET A 13 -28.84 15.16 -27.49
CA MET A 13 -28.43 13.83 -27.04
C MET A 13 -27.19 13.31 -27.79
N LEU A 14 -27.09 13.52 -29.09
CA LEU A 14 -25.93 13.12 -29.86
C LEU A 14 -24.69 13.96 -29.50
N ALA A 15 -24.84 15.26 -29.23
CA ALA A 15 -23.76 16.12 -28.79
C ALA A 15 -23.28 15.74 -27.37
N VAL A 16 -24.19 15.40 -26.44
CA VAL A 16 -23.85 14.89 -25.10
C VAL A 16 -23.18 13.52 -25.20
N PHE A 17 -23.65 12.63 -26.11
CA PHE A 17 -23.00 11.32 -26.29
C PHE A 17 -21.60 11.44 -26.93
N ILE A 18 -21.39 12.39 -27.87
CA ILE A 18 -20.07 12.68 -28.45
C ILE A 18 -19.15 13.34 -27.41
N CYS A 19 -19.65 14.21 -26.54
CA CYS A 19 -18.88 14.75 -25.42
C CYS A 19 -18.54 13.67 -24.38
N LEU A 20 -19.47 12.74 -24.07
CA LEU A 20 -19.17 11.60 -23.18
C LEU A 20 -18.13 10.64 -23.78
N VAL A 21 -18.17 10.41 -25.08
CA VAL A 21 -17.19 9.56 -25.79
C VAL A 21 -15.84 10.31 -25.93
N MET A 22 -15.81 11.64 -26.02
CA MET A 22 -14.58 12.42 -26.01
C MET A 22 -13.99 12.55 -24.60
N VAL A 23 -14.80 12.58 -23.55
CA VAL A 23 -14.31 12.56 -22.16
C VAL A 23 -13.82 11.16 -21.77
N ALA A 24 -14.45 10.10 -22.28
CA ALA A 24 -13.92 8.73 -22.14
C ALA A 24 -12.68 8.45 -23.02
N GLY A 25 -12.43 9.28 -24.05
CA GLY A 25 -11.22 9.23 -24.89
C GLY A 25 -10.14 10.23 -24.48
N LEU A 26 -10.39 11.07 -23.48
CA LEU A 26 -9.47 12.01 -22.83
C LEU A 26 -9.17 11.64 -21.37
N ILE A 27 -9.55 10.43 -20.93
CA ILE A 27 -8.74 9.80 -19.90
C ILE A 27 -7.38 9.68 -20.60
N PRO A 28 -6.31 10.43 -20.18
CA PRO A 28 -5.01 10.02 -20.61
C PRO A 28 -4.99 8.54 -20.17
N THR A 29 -4.87 7.64 -21.11
CA THR A 29 -4.15 6.43 -20.83
C THR A 29 -2.85 7.00 -20.30
N VAL A 30 -2.74 7.15 -18.96
CA VAL A 30 -1.47 7.14 -18.32
C VAL A 30 -0.92 5.88 -18.93
N ALA A 31 0.00 6.04 -19.88
CA ALA A 31 0.86 4.95 -20.24
C ALA A 31 1.42 4.63 -18.85
N PHE A 32 0.87 3.58 -18.21
CA PHE A 32 1.59 2.88 -17.18
C PHE A 32 2.94 2.73 -17.86
N ALA A 33 3.96 3.40 -17.33
CA ALA A 33 5.33 3.08 -17.69
C ALA A 33 5.27 1.57 -17.66
N ALA A 34 5.43 0.92 -18.80
CA ALA A 34 5.39 -0.53 -18.86
C ALA A 34 6.24 -0.91 -17.67
N GLU A 35 5.66 -1.60 -16.67
CA GLU A 35 6.46 -2.25 -15.66
C GLU A 35 7.53 -2.87 -16.53
N ASN A 36 8.78 -2.43 -16.36
CA ASN A 36 9.86 -3.01 -17.12
C ASN A 36 9.77 -4.46 -16.73
N GLU A 37 9.23 -5.30 -17.63
CA GLU A 37 9.18 -6.74 -17.39
C GLU A 37 10.63 -7.09 -17.08
N VAL A 38 10.89 -7.52 -15.85
CA VAL A 38 12.22 -7.96 -15.45
C VAL A 38 12.48 -9.19 -16.30
N ASP A 39 13.55 -9.20 -17.08
CA ASP A 39 13.89 -10.36 -17.92
C ASP A 39 14.09 -11.57 -17.02
N VAL A 40 13.34 -12.64 -17.31
CA VAL A 40 13.41 -13.89 -16.55
C VAL A 40 14.68 -14.64 -16.95
N TRP A 41 15.44 -15.11 -15.97
CA TRP A 41 16.65 -15.89 -16.16
C TRP A 41 16.41 -17.13 -17.03
N ASP A 42 17.32 -17.41 -17.97
CA ASP A 42 17.25 -18.55 -18.88
C ASP A 42 18.03 -19.79 -18.42
N GLY A 43 18.59 -19.74 -17.21
CA GLY A 43 19.38 -20.84 -16.62
C GLY A 43 20.86 -20.83 -17.04
N THR A 44 21.32 -19.86 -17.83
CA THR A 44 22.73 -19.75 -18.24
C THR A 44 23.53 -18.83 -17.31
N SER A 45 24.87 -18.84 -17.45
CA SER A 45 25.79 -17.96 -16.70
C SER A 45 26.63 -17.10 -17.62
N ASP A 46 26.93 -15.87 -17.18
CA ASP A 46 27.85 -14.95 -17.86
C ASP A 46 28.91 -14.44 -16.88
N THR A 47 30.16 -14.83 -17.09
CA THR A 47 31.34 -14.40 -16.29
C THR A 47 32.14 -13.31 -16.98
N SER A 48 31.71 -12.80 -18.13
CA SER A 48 32.47 -11.83 -18.96
C SER A 48 32.68 -10.47 -18.30
N TRP A 49 31.87 -10.15 -17.28
CA TRP A 49 31.97 -8.92 -16.51
C TRP A 49 33.14 -8.90 -15.50
N TYR A 50 33.68 -10.07 -15.16
CA TYR A 50 34.72 -10.21 -14.14
C TYR A 50 36.13 -10.10 -14.74
N ASN A 51 37.03 -9.48 -13.99
CA ASN A 51 38.48 -9.55 -14.19
C ASN A 51 39.21 -9.47 -12.84
N GLU A 52 40.46 -9.91 -12.79
CA GLU A 52 41.21 -10.01 -11.53
C GLU A 52 41.64 -8.65 -10.96
N THR A 53 41.78 -7.60 -11.80
CA THR A 53 42.37 -6.32 -11.43
C THR A 53 41.38 -5.33 -10.84
N ASP A 54 40.13 -5.39 -11.23
CA ASP A 54 39.11 -4.47 -10.75
C ASP A 54 38.64 -4.86 -9.35
N THR A 55 38.21 -3.86 -8.61
CA THR A 55 37.70 -4.00 -7.24
C THR A 55 36.21 -3.73 -7.11
N GLU A 56 35.59 -3.20 -8.16
CA GLU A 56 34.16 -2.89 -8.22
C GLU A 56 33.56 -3.50 -9.48
N PHE A 57 32.42 -4.15 -9.34
CA PHE A 57 31.71 -4.86 -10.38
C PHE A 57 30.22 -4.54 -10.33
N HIS A 58 29.56 -4.61 -11.49
CA HIS A 58 28.15 -4.30 -11.66
C HIS A 58 27.41 -5.44 -12.34
N ILE A 59 26.44 -6.01 -11.65
CA ILE A 59 25.54 -7.06 -12.14
C ILE A 59 24.24 -6.42 -12.60
N LYS A 60 23.84 -6.73 -13.84
CA LYS A 60 22.67 -6.17 -14.53
C LYS A 60 21.73 -7.22 -15.09
N THR A 61 22.11 -8.48 -15.05
CA THR A 61 21.28 -9.59 -15.52
C THR A 61 21.41 -10.80 -14.61
N ALA A 62 20.43 -11.69 -14.63
CA ALA A 62 20.43 -12.90 -13.82
C ALA A 62 21.57 -13.87 -14.25
N GLU A 63 21.94 -13.89 -15.54
CA GLU A 63 23.09 -14.66 -16.04
C GLU A 63 24.40 -14.16 -15.43
N GLN A 64 24.55 -12.86 -15.21
CA GLN A 64 25.72 -12.27 -14.55
C GLN A 64 25.75 -12.64 -13.06
N LEU A 65 24.60 -12.68 -12.38
CA LEU A 65 24.53 -13.18 -11.02
C LEU A 65 24.87 -14.66 -10.94
N ALA A 66 24.37 -15.47 -11.88
CA ALA A 66 24.76 -16.88 -12.03
C ALA A 66 26.26 -17.03 -12.35
N GLY A 67 26.84 -16.09 -13.10
CA GLY A 67 28.28 -15.99 -13.32
C GLY A 67 29.08 -15.76 -12.05
N LEU A 68 28.55 -14.98 -11.07
CA LEU A 68 29.17 -14.85 -9.75
C LEU A 68 29.19 -16.19 -9.02
N ALA A 69 28.09 -16.94 -9.04
CA ALA A 69 28.03 -18.28 -8.48
C ALA A 69 29.03 -19.22 -9.18
N GLU A 70 29.15 -19.19 -10.49
CA GLU A 70 30.13 -19.97 -11.26
C GLU A 70 31.56 -19.65 -10.83
N LEU A 71 31.94 -18.36 -10.77
CA LEU A 71 33.27 -17.88 -10.39
C LEU A 71 33.67 -18.29 -8.97
N THR A 72 32.73 -18.30 -8.03
CA THR A 72 32.99 -18.72 -6.65
C THR A 72 33.07 -20.23 -6.51
N ASN A 73 32.42 -20.98 -7.40
CA ASN A 73 32.33 -22.44 -7.36
C ASN A 73 33.35 -23.15 -8.29
N ILE A 74 34.25 -22.45 -8.98
CA ILE A 74 35.28 -23.04 -9.86
C ILE A 74 36.14 -24.06 -9.08
N GLY A 75 36.29 -25.24 -9.66
CA GLY A 75 37.15 -26.29 -9.12
C GLY A 75 36.50 -27.17 -8.06
N ILE A 76 35.19 -27.04 -7.80
CA ILE A 76 34.44 -27.90 -6.89
C ILE A 76 34.63 -29.40 -7.25
N ASP A 77 34.42 -29.75 -8.49
CA ASP A 77 34.44 -31.17 -8.96
C ASP A 77 35.84 -31.74 -9.10
N THR A 78 36.88 -30.94 -9.11
CA THR A 78 38.26 -31.36 -9.40
C THR A 78 39.18 -31.37 -8.17
N GLY A 79 38.70 -30.92 -6.99
CA GLY A 79 39.52 -30.75 -5.80
C GLY A 79 40.61 -29.67 -5.95
N ALA A 80 40.58 -28.89 -7.02
CA ALA A 80 41.50 -27.77 -7.24
C ALA A 80 40.98 -26.52 -6.54
N SER A 81 41.71 -26.01 -5.60
CA SER A 81 41.40 -24.83 -4.77
C SER A 81 41.54 -23.53 -5.56
N THR A 82 40.60 -23.21 -6.47
CA THR A 82 40.72 -22.03 -7.34
C THR A 82 39.50 -21.11 -7.39
N GLY A 83 38.47 -21.35 -6.56
CA GLY A 83 37.31 -20.46 -6.48
C GLY A 83 37.68 -19.04 -6.02
N ASN A 84 37.00 -18.04 -6.56
CA ASN A 84 37.23 -16.66 -6.20
C ASN A 84 36.43 -16.28 -4.95
N THR A 85 37.10 -15.80 -3.91
CA THR A 85 36.47 -15.35 -2.66
C THR A 85 35.92 -13.94 -2.73
N PHE A 86 36.26 -13.16 -3.74
CA PHE A 86 35.96 -11.72 -3.90
C PHE A 86 36.42 -10.86 -2.71
N GLU A 87 37.42 -11.30 -1.96
CA GLU A 87 37.98 -10.53 -0.84
C GLU A 87 38.44 -9.14 -1.30
N ASN A 88 38.06 -8.08 -0.56
CA ASN A 88 38.30 -6.67 -0.89
C ASN A 88 37.67 -6.18 -2.23
N LYS A 89 36.67 -6.88 -2.73
CA LYS A 89 35.90 -6.50 -3.91
C LYS A 89 34.46 -6.15 -3.54
N ILE A 90 33.83 -5.26 -4.33
CA ILE A 90 32.44 -4.86 -4.19
C ILE A 90 31.68 -5.27 -5.46
N ILE A 91 30.56 -5.94 -5.30
CA ILE A 91 29.65 -6.29 -6.36
C ILE A 91 28.36 -5.52 -6.12
N TYR A 92 27.97 -4.69 -7.08
CA TYR A 92 26.73 -3.92 -7.10
C TYR A 92 25.69 -4.64 -7.94
N LEU A 93 24.45 -4.71 -7.44
CA LEU A 93 23.28 -5.08 -8.23
C LEU A 93 22.65 -3.81 -8.77
N ASP A 94 22.61 -3.62 -10.09
CA ASP A 94 22.19 -2.37 -10.74
C ASP A 94 20.71 -2.37 -11.18
N CYS A 95 20.01 -3.50 -11.07
CA CYS A 95 18.59 -3.63 -11.40
C CYS A 95 17.96 -4.83 -10.66
N ASP A 96 16.65 -4.90 -10.69
CA ASP A 96 15.90 -6.06 -10.21
C ASP A 96 16.13 -7.26 -11.14
N LEU A 97 16.18 -8.47 -10.58
CA LEU A 97 16.39 -9.71 -11.30
C LEU A 97 15.29 -10.72 -10.99
N ASP A 98 14.87 -11.48 -11.99
CA ASP A 98 13.95 -12.61 -11.84
C ASP A 98 14.67 -13.92 -12.18
N LEU A 99 14.79 -14.81 -11.19
CA LEU A 99 15.45 -16.12 -11.37
C LEU A 99 14.50 -17.17 -11.97
N GLY A 100 13.21 -16.86 -12.12
CA GLY A 100 12.23 -17.76 -12.71
C GLY A 100 12.13 -19.12 -12.01
N ASP A 101 11.84 -20.14 -12.80
CA ASP A 101 11.67 -21.52 -12.28
C ASP A 101 12.97 -22.34 -12.31
N TYR A 102 14.10 -21.75 -12.68
CA TYR A 102 15.37 -22.48 -12.74
C TYR A 102 15.97 -22.68 -11.35
N PRO A 103 16.50 -23.88 -11.06
CA PRO A 103 17.10 -24.17 -9.77
C PRO A 103 18.40 -23.38 -9.60
N TRP A 104 18.46 -22.61 -8.53
CA TRP A 104 19.61 -21.76 -8.22
C TRP A 104 20.79 -22.59 -7.69
N THR A 105 22.00 -22.23 -8.12
CA THR A 105 23.25 -22.71 -7.51
C THR A 105 23.77 -21.63 -6.57
N PRO A 106 23.87 -21.89 -5.25
CA PRO A 106 24.32 -20.88 -4.30
C PRO A 106 25.71 -20.31 -4.63
N ILE A 107 25.87 -19.01 -4.43
CA ILE A 107 27.18 -18.37 -4.46
C ILE A 107 28.00 -18.97 -3.31
N THR A 108 29.13 -19.63 -3.61
CA THR A 108 29.93 -20.42 -2.64
C THR A 108 29.18 -21.65 -2.08
N ASN A 109 28.75 -22.54 -2.94
CA ASN A 109 28.03 -23.76 -2.59
C ASN A 109 29.00 -24.89 -2.16
N ARG A 110 29.76 -24.70 -1.08
CA ARG A 110 30.76 -25.70 -0.66
C ARG A 110 30.71 -26.03 0.83
N ASN A 111 31.15 -27.28 1.11
CA ASN A 111 31.35 -27.79 2.46
C ASN A 111 32.44 -26.97 3.19
N VAL A 112 32.27 -26.75 4.49
CA VAL A 112 33.14 -25.96 5.40
C VAL A 112 34.63 -26.32 5.33
N ASP A 113 34.96 -27.52 4.93
CA ASP A 113 36.33 -28.04 4.96
C ASP A 113 37.23 -27.54 3.81
N ASP A 114 36.67 -26.97 2.76
CA ASP A 114 37.40 -26.63 1.52
C ASP A 114 37.99 -25.22 1.47
N GLY A 115 37.66 -24.33 2.43
CA GLY A 115 38.29 -22.99 2.57
C GLY A 115 37.84 -21.93 1.58
N TYR A 116 36.70 -22.14 0.90
CA TYR A 116 36.15 -21.19 -0.08
C TYR A 116 34.89 -20.56 0.47
N PHE A 117 34.95 -19.26 0.67
CA PHE A 117 33.90 -18.48 1.29
C PHE A 117 33.74 -17.16 0.54
N PHE A 118 32.54 -16.63 0.50
CA PHE A 118 32.35 -15.28 0.02
C PHE A 118 32.87 -14.28 1.08
N LYS A 119 33.88 -13.48 0.69
CA LYS A 119 34.52 -12.48 1.57
C LYS A 119 34.34 -11.05 1.07
N GLY A 120 33.69 -10.88 -0.08
CA GLY A 120 33.44 -9.58 -0.69
C GLY A 120 32.30 -8.81 -0.02
N THR A 121 31.98 -7.69 -0.61
CA THR A 121 30.75 -6.95 -0.35
C THR A 121 29.79 -7.13 -1.52
N PHE A 122 28.59 -7.62 -1.26
CA PHE A 122 27.49 -7.60 -2.20
C PHE A 122 26.52 -6.49 -1.78
N ASP A 123 26.38 -5.45 -2.60
CA ASP A 123 25.47 -4.32 -2.36
C ASP A 123 24.31 -4.40 -3.35
N GLY A 124 23.15 -4.77 -2.85
CA GLY A 124 21.92 -4.85 -3.64
C GLY A 124 21.37 -3.50 -4.08
N GLN A 125 21.90 -2.39 -3.53
CA GLN A 125 21.46 -1.02 -3.84
C GLN A 125 19.94 -0.77 -3.66
N GLY A 126 19.24 -1.64 -2.93
CA GLY A 126 17.78 -1.62 -2.74
C GLY A 126 17.01 -2.41 -3.81
N HIS A 127 17.70 -3.04 -4.75
CA HIS A 127 17.10 -3.89 -5.76
C HIS A 127 16.63 -5.23 -5.20
N THR A 128 15.76 -5.88 -5.98
CA THR A 128 15.11 -7.12 -5.62
C THR A 128 15.53 -8.28 -6.53
N ILE A 129 15.79 -9.43 -5.93
CA ILE A 129 15.92 -10.71 -6.61
C ILE A 129 14.63 -11.50 -6.35
N TYR A 130 13.90 -11.82 -7.43
CA TYR A 130 12.65 -12.56 -7.38
C TYR A 130 12.85 -14.03 -7.68
N ASN A 131 11.95 -14.88 -7.13
CA ASN A 131 11.79 -16.28 -7.49
C ASN A 131 13.07 -17.11 -7.27
N LEU A 132 13.78 -16.88 -6.17
CA LEU A 132 14.89 -17.73 -5.77
C LEU A 132 14.37 -19.14 -5.50
N ASN A 133 14.61 -20.09 -6.43
CA ASN A 133 14.10 -21.44 -6.36
C ASN A 133 15.23 -22.45 -6.14
N ARG A 134 15.12 -23.27 -5.08
CA ARG A 134 16.04 -24.39 -4.86
C ARG A 134 15.37 -25.50 -4.06
N HIS A 135 15.15 -26.62 -4.69
CA HIS A 135 14.58 -27.83 -4.11
C HIS A 135 15.63 -28.94 -4.09
N GLY A 136 16.39 -29.03 -3.00
CA GLY A 136 17.22 -30.13 -2.60
C GLY A 136 18.02 -30.83 -3.73
N ILE A 137 18.81 -30.08 -4.50
CA ILE A 137 19.54 -30.60 -5.65
C ILE A 137 20.95 -31.00 -5.23
N GLY A 138 21.31 -32.28 -5.46
CA GLY A 138 22.68 -32.75 -5.24
C GLY A 138 23.00 -33.15 -3.79
N ASN A 139 24.29 -33.23 -3.48
CA ASN A 139 24.81 -33.51 -2.13
C ASN A 139 25.29 -32.21 -1.46
N ASP A 140 24.63 -31.09 -1.74
CA ASP A 140 25.03 -29.78 -1.28
C ASP A 140 24.53 -29.54 0.13
N SER A 141 25.37 -28.91 0.96
CA SER A 141 25.04 -28.62 2.37
C SER A 141 24.28 -27.32 2.58
N PHE A 142 24.10 -26.52 1.53
CA PHE A 142 23.57 -25.15 1.61
C PHE A 142 22.47 -24.91 0.59
N ASP A 143 21.31 -24.46 1.05
CA ASP A 143 20.22 -24.02 0.20
C ASP A 143 19.89 -22.55 0.50
N SER A 144 20.28 -21.63 -0.40
CA SER A 144 20.25 -20.18 -0.19
C SER A 144 20.72 -19.42 -1.43
N LEU A 145 20.61 -18.09 -1.41
CA LEU A 145 21.28 -17.26 -2.42
C LEU A 145 22.81 -17.34 -2.29
N PHE A 146 23.34 -17.20 -1.06
CA PHE A 146 24.75 -17.39 -0.71
C PHE A 146 24.91 -18.61 0.18
N GLY A 147 25.75 -19.56 -0.19
CA GLY A 147 26.00 -20.75 0.63
C GLY A 147 26.77 -20.40 1.91
N TYR A 148 28.03 -19.93 1.79
CA TYR A 148 28.85 -19.57 2.93
C TYR A 148 29.51 -18.21 2.78
N VAL A 149 29.22 -17.32 3.74
CA VAL A 149 29.80 -15.98 3.84
C VAL A 149 30.73 -15.91 5.06
N GLN A 150 32.05 -15.66 4.85
CA GLN A 150 33.03 -15.53 5.92
C GLN A 150 33.72 -14.18 5.88
N GLY A 151 33.42 -13.30 6.81
CA GLY A 151 33.96 -11.95 6.87
C GLY A 151 33.39 -11.01 5.78
N GLY A 152 32.56 -11.53 4.88
CA GLY A 152 31.89 -10.75 3.82
C GLY A 152 30.70 -9.93 4.31
N VAL A 153 30.21 -9.06 3.46
CA VAL A 153 29.06 -8.19 3.73
C VAL A 153 28.00 -8.35 2.63
N ILE A 154 26.77 -8.63 3.01
CA ILE A 154 25.60 -8.57 2.12
C ILE A 154 24.72 -7.44 2.63
N LYS A 155 24.35 -6.49 1.78
CA LYS A 155 23.57 -5.33 2.22
C LYS A 155 22.63 -4.78 1.16
N ASN A 156 21.60 -4.07 1.64
CA ASN A 156 20.64 -3.33 0.81
C ASN A 156 20.00 -4.22 -0.27
N LEU A 157 19.61 -5.44 0.07
CA LEU A 157 19.11 -6.46 -0.85
C LEU A 157 17.75 -6.97 -0.42
N ASN A 158 16.83 -7.05 -1.38
CA ASN A 158 15.56 -7.74 -1.20
C ASN A 158 15.59 -9.08 -1.95
N VAL A 159 15.11 -10.15 -1.32
CA VAL A 159 14.86 -11.45 -1.97
C VAL A 159 13.41 -11.83 -1.72
N VAL A 160 12.63 -11.86 -2.78
CA VAL A 160 11.16 -11.95 -2.71
C VAL A 160 10.69 -13.20 -3.44
N ASP A 161 9.64 -13.83 -2.93
CA ASP A 161 9.05 -15.05 -3.48
C ASP A 161 10.05 -16.21 -3.58
N ALA A 162 10.92 -16.35 -2.56
CA ALA A 162 11.84 -17.48 -2.48
C ALA A 162 11.07 -18.79 -2.22
N ASP A 163 11.53 -19.90 -2.84
CA ASP A 163 11.01 -21.24 -2.63
C ASP A 163 12.17 -22.22 -2.41
N LEU A 164 12.49 -22.43 -1.12
CA LEU A 164 13.61 -23.23 -0.69
C LEU A 164 13.14 -24.49 0.04
N SER A 165 13.53 -25.66 -0.41
CA SER A 165 13.23 -26.92 0.24
C SER A 165 14.51 -27.73 0.45
N ALA A 166 14.87 -27.91 1.73
CA ALA A 166 16.05 -28.68 2.11
C ALA A 166 15.91 -30.17 1.79
N ASN A 167 16.97 -30.78 1.28
CA ASN A 167 17.06 -32.24 1.08
C ASN A 167 17.81 -32.95 2.23
N ASP A 168 18.01 -34.26 2.12
CA ASP A 168 18.70 -35.06 3.16
C ASP A 168 20.16 -34.64 3.42
N TYR A 169 20.77 -33.83 2.58
CA TYR A 169 22.16 -33.36 2.68
C TYR A 169 22.30 -31.91 3.12
N SER A 170 21.24 -31.11 3.01
CA SER A 170 21.27 -29.70 3.42
C SER A 170 21.42 -29.59 4.93
N MET A 171 22.38 -28.80 5.38
CA MET A 171 22.63 -28.56 6.83
C MET A 171 22.08 -27.21 7.27
N HIS A 172 22.16 -26.21 6.41
CA HIS A 172 21.75 -24.85 6.70
C HIS A 172 20.95 -24.26 5.53
N VAL A 173 19.81 -23.65 5.83
CA VAL A 173 18.90 -23.07 4.83
C VAL A 173 18.46 -21.67 5.28
N GLY A 174 18.67 -20.69 4.44
CA GLY A 174 18.22 -19.32 4.66
C GLY A 174 18.13 -18.56 3.35
N ILE A 175 17.21 -17.62 3.25
CA ILE A 175 16.95 -16.97 1.94
C ILE A 175 18.18 -16.18 1.47
N ILE A 176 18.82 -15.40 2.35
CA ILE A 176 20.03 -14.64 2.00
C ILE A 176 21.27 -15.53 2.02
N ALA A 177 21.50 -16.23 3.12
CA ALA A 177 22.69 -17.05 3.26
C ALA A 177 22.39 -18.32 4.07
N ALA A 178 23.04 -19.44 3.73
CA ALA A 178 22.91 -20.64 4.54
C ALA A 178 23.75 -20.52 5.81
N LEU A 179 25.01 -20.11 5.70
CA LEU A 179 25.94 -19.97 6.82
C LEU A 179 26.69 -18.63 6.73
N VAL A 180 26.74 -17.90 7.86
CA VAL A 180 27.51 -16.65 7.97
C VAL A 180 28.45 -16.72 9.18
N GLU A 181 29.74 -16.49 8.95
CA GLU A 181 30.76 -16.46 10.00
C GLU A 181 31.53 -15.13 9.96
N ASN A 182 31.56 -14.39 11.08
CA ASN A 182 32.20 -13.07 11.19
C ASN A 182 31.78 -12.08 10.08
N GLY A 183 30.67 -12.34 9.40
CA GLY A 183 30.14 -11.56 8.29
C GLY A 183 29.04 -10.61 8.73
N LYS A 184 28.46 -9.89 7.76
CA LYS A 184 27.37 -8.96 8.03
C LYS A 184 26.25 -9.11 7.01
N ILE A 185 25.00 -9.09 7.49
CA ILE A 185 23.79 -8.91 6.67
C ILE A 185 23.12 -7.63 7.17
N ILE A 186 22.99 -6.63 6.29
CA ILE A 186 22.56 -5.28 6.69
C ILE A 186 21.48 -4.77 5.72
N ASN A 187 20.36 -4.24 6.24
CA ASN A 187 19.29 -3.66 5.43
C ASN A 187 18.80 -4.62 4.33
N CYS A 188 18.47 -5.84 4.70
CA CYS A 188 17.95 -6.84 3.78
C CYS A 188 16.51 -7.23 4.14
N TYR A 189 15.73 -7.54 3.11
CA TYR A 189 14.37 -8.03 3.26
C TYR A 189 14.20 -9.38 2.56
N THR A 190 13.40 -10.26 3.14
CA THR A 190 13.10 -11.57 2.57
C THR A 190 11.62 -11.93 2.68
N SER A 191 11.12 -12.62 1.65
CA SER A 191 9.81 -13.29 1.67
C SER A 191 9.83 -14.58 0.87
N GLY A 192 8.83 -15.44 1.07
CA GLY A 192 8.72 -16.72 0.40
C GLY A 192 8.61 -17.88 1.37
N THR A 193 9.03 -19.08 0.97
CA THR A 193 8.94 -20.30 1.78
C THR A 193 10.32 -20.93 1.99
N VAL A 194 10.58 -21.33 3.22
CA VAL A 194 11.77 -22.14 3.61
C VAL A 194 11.25 -23.39 4.27
N GLU A 195 11.44 -24.56 3.64
CA GLU A 195 10.94 -25.84 4.11
C GLU A 195 12.09 -26.81 4.41
N SER A 196 12.02 -27.48 5.56
CA SER A 196 12.86 -28.64 5.91
C SER A 196 12.03 -29.91 5.87
N VAL A 197 12.53 -30.96 5.20
CA VAL A 197 11.78 -32.20 5.01
C VAL A 197 12.36 -33.38 5.81
N ASN A 198 13.67 -33.41 6.07
CA ASN A 198 14.32 -34.48 6.83
C ASN A 198 15.67 -34.05 7.40
N GLY A 199 16.01 -34.49 8.62
CA GLY A 199 17.35 -34.41 9.19
C GLY A 199 17.66 -33.17 10.05
N TRP A 200 18.86 -33.10 10.60
CA TRP A 200 19.34 -31.99 11.45
C TRP A 200 19.61 -30.76 10.62
N ARG A 201 18.79 -29.74 10.78
CA ARG A 201 18.83 -28.53 9.97
C ARG A 201 18.77 -27.27 10.83
N SER A 202 19.44 -26.25 10.34
CA SER A 202 19.22 -24.90 10.83
C SER A 202 18.54 -24.10 9.73
N ILE A 203 17.29 -23.71 9.95
CA ILE A 203 16.47 -23.00 8.95
C ILE A 203 16.03 -21.65 9.47
N GLY A 204 16.11 -20.60 8.64
CA GLY A 204 15.69 -19.26 8.99
C GLY A 204 15.34 -18.39 7.78
N GLY A 205 14.52 -17.36 7.98
CA GLY A 205 14.09 -16.48 6.90
C GLY A 205 15.21 -15.63 6.30
N ILE A 206 16.21 -15.28 7.11
CA ILE A 206 17.41 -14.55 6.64
C ILE A 206 18.57 -15.52 6.43
N THR A 207 18.91 -16.29 7.46
CA THR A 207 20.04 -17.23 7.41
C THR A 207 19.78 -18.49 8.23
N GLY A 208 20.27 -19.63 7.74
CA GLY A 208 20.19 -20.89 8.47
C GLY A 208 21.03 -20.87 9.72
N SER A 209 22.30 -20.52 9.62
CA SER A 209 23.23 -20.50 10.75
C SER A 209 24.15 -19.28 10.75
N CYS A 210 24.43 -18.81 11.94
CA CYS A 210 25.43 -17.78 12.21
C CYS A 210 26.53 -18.30 13.12
N MET A 211 27.75 -17.83 12.91
CA MET A 211 28.88 -18.17 13.76
C MET A 211 29.67 -16.93 14.18
N GLN A 212 30.27 -17.03 15.37
CA GLN A 212 31.19 -16.03 15.91
C GLN A 212 30.61 -14.61 15.86
N GLY A 213 31.38 -13.61 15.42
CA GLY A 213 31.06 -12.18 15.41
C GLY A 213 30.16 -11.72 14.28
N THR A 214 29.27 -12.56 13.76
CA THR A 214 28.30 -12.20 12.73
C THR A 214 27.36 -11.09 13.22
N GLN A 215 26.95 -10.21 12.31
CA GLN A 215 26.02 -9.11 12.59
C GLN A 215 24.84 -9.14 11.59
N ILE A 216 23.63 -9.17 12.12
CA ILE A 216 22.39 -9.01 11.35
C ILE A 216 21.72 -7.74 11.83
N VAL A 217 21.63 -6.72 10.96
CA VAL A 217 21.21 -5.36 11.37
C VAL A 217 20.25 -4.76 10.36
N GLY A 218 19.11 -4.25 10.82
CA GLY A 218 18.15 -3.56 9.99
C GLY A 218 17.49 -4.48 8.97
N CYS A 219 17.22 -5.75 9.31
CA CYS A 219 16.67 -6.73 8.40
C CYS A 219 15.23 -7.11 8.75
N GLY A 220 14.42 -7.38 7.73
CA GLY A 220 13.04 -7.84 7.87
C GLY A 220 12.76 -9.14 7.12
N SER A 221 11.80 -9.94 7.61
CA SER A 221 11.39 -11.17 6.93
C SER A 221 9.89 -11.44 7.11
N ASP A 222 9.22 -11.68 5.97
CA ASP A 222 7.84 -12.20 5.87
C ASP A 222 7.83 -13.67 5.39
N ALA A 223 8.94 -14.40 5.58
CA ALA A 223 9.06 -15.77 5.11
C ALA A 223 8.17 -16.76 5.89
N ASN A 224 7.66 -17.77 5.20
CA ASN A 224 6.99 -18.91 5.79
C ASN A 224 8.03 -20.02 6.06
N ILE A 225 8.28 -20.33 7.32
CA ILE A 225 9.27 -21.30 7.75
C ILE A 225 8.57 -22.59 8.16
N ILE A 226 8.90 -23.71 7.52
CA ILE A 226 8.21 -24.98 7.72
C ILE A 226 9.23 -26.07 8.03
N SER A 227 9.12 -26.69 9.21
CA SER A 227 9.85 -27.92 9.55
C SER A 227 8.86 -29.07 9.59
N ARG A 228 9.04 -30.06 8.68
CA ARG A 228 8.23 -31.26 8.64
C ARG A 228 8.70 -32.27 9.67
N GLU A 229 7.81 -33.21 10.02
CA GLU A 229 8.15 -34.31 10.91
C GLU A 229 9.38 -35.07 10.38
N SER A 230 10.39 -35.20 11.21
CA SER A 230 11.66 -35.82 10.87
C SER A 230 12.15 -36.76 11.98
N THR A 231 13.24 -37.52 11.72
CA THR A 231 13.89 -38.38 12.71
C THR A 231 14.97 -37.68 13.52
N SER A 232 15.15 -36.37 13.31
CA SER A 232 16.22 -35.54 13.88
C SER A 232 15.73 -34.14 14.11
N SER A 233 16.21 -33.47 15.17
CA SER A 233 15.77 -32.14 15.58
C SER A 233 16.30 -31.03 14.68
N ASP A 234 15.41 -30.14 14.25
CA ASP A 234 15.75 -28.90 13.54
C ASP A 234 15.88 -27.70 14.50
N SER A 235 16.66 -26.70 14.08
CA SER A 235 16.66 -25.36 14.67
C SER A 235 15.90 -24.41 13.74
N VAL A 236 14.68 -24.01 14.13
CA VAL A 236 13.70 -23.33 13.29
C VAL A 236 13.51 -21.89 13.79
N GLY A 237 14.08 -20.91 13.10
CA GLY A 237 14.00 -19.51 13.50
C GLY A 237 13.35 -18.63 12.43
N GLY A 238 12.61 -17.61 12.84
CA GLY A 238 12.02 -16.67 11.90
C GLY A 238 13.07 -15.89 11.10
N LEU A 239 14.13 -15.46 11.75
CA LEU A 239 15.27 -14.80 11.09
C LEU A 239 16.47 -15.75 10.98
N VAL A 240 16.84 -16.42 12.07
CA VAL A 240 18.04 -17.22 12.19
C VAL A 240 17.72 -18.57 12.84
N GLY A 241 18.11 -19.67 12.18
CA GLY A 241 17.93 -21.00 12.75
C GLY A 241 18.86 -21.22 13.95
N GLU A 242 20.16 -21.07 13.78
CA GLU A 242 21.13 -21.37 14.82
C GLU A 242 22.24 -20.31 14.88
N TRP A 243 22.76 -20.08 16.10
CA TRP A 243 23.95 -19.24 16.31
C TRP A 243 24.98 -19.99 17.15
N LEU A 244 26.14 -20.26 16.57
CA LEU A 244 27.20 -21.01 17.20
C LEU A 244 28.37 -20.12 17.61
N ASN A 245 28.91 -20.36 18.81
CA ASN A 245 30.11 -19.73 19.30
C ASN A 245 30.08 -18.19 19.17
N ALA A 246 28.99 -17.55 19.60
CA ALA A 246 28.86 -16.11 19.64
C ALA A 246 30.03 -15.46 20.43
N ASN A 247 30.37 -14.23 20.08
CA ASN A 247 31.35 -13.40 20.77
C ASN A 247 30.77 -11.99 21.02
N GLU A 248 31.58 -11.10 21.58
CA GLU A 248 31.18 -9.74 21.97
C GLU A 248 30.59 -8.89 20.84
N THR A 249 30.88 -9.22 19.57
CA THR A 249 30.37 -8.52 18.38
C THR A 249 29.17 -9.19 17.73
N SER A 250 28.75 -10.37 18.23
CA SER A 250 27.60 -11.11 17.72
C SER A 250 26.29 -10.38 18.03
N VAL A 251 25.52 -10.02 17.01
CA VAL A 251 24.31 -9.22 17.21
C VAL A 251 23.22 -9.49 16.16
N ILE A 252 21.98 -9.55 16.62
CA ILE A 252 20.77 -9.31 15.85
C ILE A 252 20.18 -8.00 16.37
N SER A 253 20.16 -6.94 15.58
CA SER A 253 19.60 -5.66 16.02
C SER A 253 18.75 -4.99 14.97
N ASP A 254 17.74 -4.27 15.43
CA ASP A 254 16.84 -3.55 14.55
C ASP A 254 16.24 -4.46 13.47
N CYS A 255 15.77 -5.64 13.84
CA CYS A 255 15.22 -6.61 12.91
C CYS A 255 13.78 -6.93 13.25
N TRP A 256 13.01 -7.36 12.26
CA TRP A 256 11.65 -7.82 12.48
C TRP A 256 11.32 -9.09 11.70
N PHE A 257 10.38 -9.88 12.25
CA PHE A 257 9.80 -11.05 11.60
C PHE A 257 8.27 -10.97 11.67
N ASN A 258 7.62 -11.10 10.50
CA ASN A 258 6.16 -11.06 10.35
C ASN A 258 5.61 -12.24 9.54
N GLY A 259 6.44 -13.21 9.17
CA GLY A 259 6.04 -14.42 8.48
C GLY A 259 5.35 -15.44 9.39
N SER A 260 5.29 -16.70 8.95
CA SER A 260 4.76 -17.81 9.74
C SER A 260 5.83 -18.85 10.05
N ILE A 261 5.70 -19.50 11.20
CA ILE A 261 6.56 -20.64 11.59
C ILE A 261 5.67 -21.82 11.93
N VAL A 262 5.89 -22.94 11.23
CA VAL A 262 5.21 -24.21 11.49
C VAL A 262 6.26 -25.30 11.70
N SER A 263 6.30 -25.90 12.89
CA SER A 263 7.14 -27.07 13.17
C SER A 263 6.27 -28.27 13.55
N GLU A 264 6.30 -29.29 12.70
CA GLU A 264 5.61 -30.57 12.93
C GLU A 264 6.48 -31.56 13.73
N ASP A 265 7.77 -31.31 13.85
CA ASP A 265 8.73 -32.15 14.56
C ASP A 265 8.82 -31.75 16.04
N PRO A 266 8.44 -32.66 16.99
CA PRO A 266 8.48 -32.37 18.42
C PRO A 266 9.91 -32.26 19.00
N GLU A 267 10.93 -32.75 18.32
CA GLU A 267 12.32 -32.65 18.74
C GLU A 267 12.97 -31.32 18.32
N SER A 268 12.31 -30.54 17.43
CA SER A 268 12.83 -29.29 16.92
C SER A 268 12.80 -28.18 17.97
N THR A 269 13.83 -27.32 17.94
CA THR A 269 13.91 -26.09 18.71
C THR A 269 13.40 -24.92 17.86
N VAL A 270 12.36 -24.23 18.34
CA VAL A 270 11.66 -23.19 17.58
C VAL A 270 11.81 -21.83 18.27
N GLY A 271 12.26 -20.81 17.51
CA GLY A 271 12.35 -19.43 18.00
C GLY A 271 11.82 -18.41 17.01
N GLY A 272 11.02 -17.45 17.48
CA GLY A 272 10.40 -16.46 16.61
C GLY A 272 11.41 -15.60 15.82
N LEU A 273 12.53 -15.21 16.47
CA LEU A 273 13.63 -14.52 15.81
C LEU A 273 14.85 -15.42 15.63
N LEU A 274 15.26 -16.11 16.69
CA LEU A 274 16.40 -17.03 16.70
C LEU A 274 15.99 -18.33 17.36
N ALA A 275 16.14 -19.48 16.67
CA ALA A 275 15.78 -20.74 17.29
C ALA A 275 16.71 -21.03 18.47
N VAL A 276 18.00 -21.09 18.26
CA VAL A 276 18.94 -21.36 19.34
C VAL A 276 20.25 -20.60 19.21
N GLY A 277 20.63 -19.90 20.28
CA GLY A 277 21.98 -19.35 20.45
C GLY A 277 22.79 -20.26 21.35
N TYR A 278 23.70 -21.04 20.74
CA TYR A 278 24.52 -22.00 21.46
C TYR A 278 25.96 -21.53 21.60
N ASN A 279 26.44 -21.42 22.83
CA ASN A 279 27.83 -21.08 23.09
C ASN A 279 28.46 -22.05 24.10
N ASN A 280 29.59 -22.66 23.69
CA ASN A 280 30.39 -23.51 24.56
C ASN A 280 31.12 -22.71 25.67
N ASN A 281 31.37 -21.40 25.44
CA ASN A 281 31.99 -20.48 26.39
C ASN A 281 30.89 -19.59 27.02
N VAL A 282 30.53 -19.87 28.26
CA VAL A 282 29.29 -19.45 28.97
C VAL A 282 29.10 -17.96 29.19
N GLU A 283 30.08 -17.12 28.91
CA GLU A 283 30.04 -15.70 29.29
C GLU A 283 29.59 -14.77 28.17
N GLU A 284 29.68 -15.20 26.91
CA GLU A 284 29.32 -14.40 25.74
C GLU A 284 28.21 -15.05 24.96
N ASN A 285 27.19 -14.29 24.59
CA ASN A 285 26.07 -14.76 23.78
C ASN A 285 25.74 -13.74 22.70
N VAL A 286 24.95 -14.17 21.71
CA VAL A 286 24.39 -13.23 20.72
C VAL A 286 23.52 -12.20 21.44
N LYS A 287 23.68 -10.92 21.08
CA LYS A 287 22.83 -9.83 21.55
C LYS A 287 21.64 -9.69 20.61
N ILE A 288 20.43 -9.63 21.17
CA ILE A 288 19.21 -9.37 20.40
C ILE A 288 18.61 -8.06 20.92
N ASN A 289 18.68 -7.00 20.14
CA ASN A 289 18.30 -5.66 20.57
C ASN A 289 17.35 -4.98 19.58
N ASN A 290 16.36 -4.24 20.10
CA ASN A 290 15.50 -3.38 19.30
C ASN A 290 14.81 -4.12 18.13
N CYS A 291 14.35 -5.34 18.40
CA CYS A 291 13.76 -6.25 17.41
C CYS A 291 12.28 -6.48 17.67
N MET A 292 11.56 -6.87 16.62
CA MET A 292 10.12 -7.19 16.69
C MET A 292 9.83 -8.60 16.19
N MET A 293 9.07 -9.36 16.97
CA MET A 293 8.32 -10.53 16.51
C MET A 293 6.87 -10.08 16.30
N VAL A 294 6.55 -9.70 15.06
CA VAL A 294 5.26 -9.06 14.71
C VAL A 294 4.17 -10.11 14.56
N SER A 295 4.49 -11.23 13.91
CA SER A 295 3.54 -12.32 13.69
C SER A 295 3.22 -13.09 14.97
N SER A 296 1.98 -13.52 15.11
CA SER A 296 1.55 -14.55 16.07
C SER A 296 1.44 -15.96 15.46
N ASP A 297 1.71 -16.10 14.16
CA ASP A 297 1.61 -17.35 13.42
C ASP A 297 2.80 -18.26 13.69
N LEU A 298 2.90 -18.68 14.95
CA LEU A 298 3.88 -19.60 15.46
C LEU A 298 3.15 -20.86 15.93
N SER A 299 3.37 -21.98 15.24
CA SER A 299 2.80 -23.28 15.53
C SER A 299 3.91 -24.32 15.66
N SER A 300 3.95 -25.01 16.79
CA SER A 300 4.96 -26.04 17.08
C SER A 300 4.31 -27.26 17.72
N ALA A 301 4.82 -28.45 17.36
CA ALA A 301 4.39 -29.70 17.93
C ALA A 301 4.71 -29.82 19.44
N GLU A 302 5.81 -29.19 19.89
CA GLU A 302 6.22 -29.21 21.30
C GLU A 302 6.43 -27.80 21.87
N LYS A 303 5.61 -27.45 22.87
CA LYS A 303 5.62 -26.12 23.48
C LYS A 303 6.86 -25.82 24.32
N GLU A 304 7.41 -26.84 24.97
CA GLU A 304 8.60 -26.71 25.81
C GLU A 304 9.84 -26.31 25.00
N ASN A 305 9.89 -26.69 23.72
CA ASN A 305 10.97 -26.38 22.80
C ASN A 305 10.70 -25.11 21.95
N THR A 306 9.76 -24.25 22.39
CA THR A 306 9.31 -23.11 21.61
C THR A 306 9.44 -21.81 22.39
N ALA A 307 10.14 -20.82 21.82
CA ALA A 307 10.25 -19.46 22.34
C ALA A 307 9.79 -18.42 21.29
N VAL A 308 9.06 -17.40 21.73
CA VAL A 308 8.58 -16.34 20.84
C VAL A 308 9.74 -15.50 20.28
N ILE A 309 10.81 -15.34 21.03
CA ILE A 309 12.00 -14.58 20.61
C ILE A 309 13.19 -15.51 20.37
N ALA A 310 13.70 -16.16 21.43
CA ALA A 310 14.89 -16.98 21.29
C ALA A 310 15.10 -17.98 22.44
N HIS A 311 15.85 -19.06 22.14
CA HIS A 311 16.50 -19.91 23.14
C HIS A 311 18.00 -19.58 23.22
N LEU A 312 18.49 -19.23 24.39
CA LEU A 312 19.88 -18.78 24.56
C LEU A 312 20.59 -19.54 25.70
N THR A 313 21.80 -20.03 25.45
CA THR A 313 22.64 -20.61 26.50
C THR A 313 23.25 -19.50 27.38
N GLY A 314 23.36 -19.72 28.67
CA GLY A 314 23.92 -18.72 29.59
C GLY A 314 22.97 -17.58 29.92
N THR A 315 23.48 -16.37 30.20
CA THR A 315 22.64 -15.21 30.50
C THR A 315 22.15 -14.57 29.20
N PRO A 316 20.81 -14.52 28.93
CA PRO A 316 20.28 -13.88 27.76
C PRO A 316 20.62 -12.40 27.66
N THR A 317 21.07 -11.97 26.49
CA THR A 317 21.40 -10.57 26.17
C THR A 317 20.35 -10.02 25.20
N VAL A 318 19.10 -9.93 25.67
CA VAL A 318 17.95 -9.40 24.90
C VAL A 318 17.51 -8.09 25.53
N ALA A 319 17.30 -7.06 24.73
CA ALA A 319 16.84 -5.75 25.20
C ALA A 319 15.95 -5.06 24.16
N ASP A 320 15.03 -4.24 24.65
CA ASP A 320 14.18 -3.34 23.84
C ASP A 320 13.44 -4.06 22.71
N CYS A 321 13.05 -5.32 22.94
CA CYS A 321 12.33 -6.12 21.95
C CYS A 321 10.81 -6.08 22.17
N PHE A 322 10.06 -6.28 21.10
CA PHE A 322 8.60 -6.34 21.10
C PHE A 322 8.12 -7.65 20.48
N TYR A 323 7.02 -8.17 20.98
CA TYR A 323 6.41 -9.38 20.41
C TYR A 323 4.90 -9.32 20.44
N LYS A 324 4.24 -9.97 19.47
CA LYS A 324 2.77 -10.08 19.43
C LYS A 324 2.27 -10.90 20.61
N GLU A 325 1.37 -10.32 21.38
CA GLU A 325 0.69 -11.05 22.45
C GLU A 325 -0.15 -12.20 21.87
N SER A 326 0.00 -13.38 22.43
CA SER A 326 -0.78 -14.56 22.03
C SER A 326 -1.04 -15.48 23.21
N ASP A 327 -2.15 -16.23 23.14
CA ASP A 327 -2.57 -17.19 24.18
C ASP A 327 -2.01 -18.61 23.96
N ASN A 328 -1.05 -18.80 23.06
CA ASN A 328 -0.50 -20.12 22.69
C ASN A 328 0.31 -20.80 23.82
N GLY A 329 0.75 -20.02 24.80
CA GLY A 329 1.44 -20.50 26.00
C GLY A 329 2.92 -20.85 25.77
N TYR A 330 3.53 -20.31 24.70
CA TYR A 330 4.97 -20.43 24.46
C TYR A 330 5.78 -19.55 25.39
N HIS A 331 7.04 -19.93 25.61
CA HIS A 331 7.99 -19.08 26.33
C HIS A 331 8.34 -17.84 25.49
N VAL A 332 8.64 -16.72 26.12
CA VAL A 332 9.08 -15.51 25.40
C VAL A 332 10.56 -15.62 25.05
N ILE A 333 11.38 -15.89 26.05
CA ILE A 333 12.81 -16.16 25.93
C ILE A 333 13.10 -17.32 26.87
N THR A 334 13.93 -18.26 26.44
CA THR A 334 14.39 -19.32 27.35
C THR A 334 15.88 -19.20 27.59
N LYS A 335 16.28 -19.52 28.79
CA LYS A 335 17.68 -19.73 29.14
C LYS A 335 17.96 -21.22 29.15
N LEU A 336 18.94 -21.64 28.39
CA LEU A 336 19.37 -23.04 28.30
C LEU A 336 20.57 -23.30 29.18
N ASP A 337 20.55 -24.39 29.95
CA ASP A 337 21.71 -24.84 30.68
C ASP A 337 22.73 -25.53 29.75
N LYS A 338 24.02 -25.44 30.09
CA LYS A 338 25.10 -26.10 29.31
C LYS A 338 24.80 -27.57 29.05
N GLY A 339 24.66 -27.91 27.74
CA GLY A 339 24.54 -29.30 27.30
C GLY A 339 23.15 -29.94 27.51
N SER A 340 22.15 -29.13 27.87
CA SER A 340 20.75 -29.56 28.02
C SER A 340 19.82 -28.46 27.54
N LEU A 341 18.73 -28.81 26.87
CA LEU A 341 17.61 -27.93 26.58
C LEU A 341 16.75 -27.64 27.84
N ALA A 342 17.31 -27.85 29.06
CA ALA A 342 16.58 -27.55 30.30
C ALA A 342 16.38 -26.05 30.46
N ILE A 343 15.12 -25.64 30.59
CA ILE A 343 14.73 -24.23 30.71
C ILE A 343 14.95 -23.73 32.14
N ASP A 344 15.69 -22.65 32.32
CA ASP A 344 15.82 -21.94 33.59
C ASP A 344 14.59 -21.05 33.83
N THR A 345 13.66 -21.51 34.67
CA THR A 345 12.42 -20.80 35.02
C THR A 345 12.64 -19.60 35.94
N SER A 346 13.88 -19.34 36.43
CA SER A 346 14.20 -18.18 37.26
C SER A 346 14.39 -16.87 36.47
N PHE A 347 14.48 -16.95 35.13
CA PHE A 347 14.65 -15.80 34.27
C PHE A 347 13.30 -15.11 34.02
N ASP A 348 13.25 -13.77 34.20
CA ASP A 348 12.07 -12.96 33.89
C ASP A 348 12.20 -12.29 32.51
N PRO A 349 11.51 -12.80 31.49
CA PRO A 349 11.61 -12.26 30.12
C PRO A 349 10.99 -10.86 29.96
N THR A 350 10.13 -10.42 30.90
CA THR A 350 9.47 -9.11 30.81
C THR A 350 10.43 -7.93 30.96
N LEU A 351 11.64 -8.19 31.47
CA LEU A 351 12.70 -7.20 31.57
C LEU A 351 13.39 -6.93 30.22
N CYS A 352 13.20 -7.80 29.24
CA CYS A 352 13.92 -7.79 27.96
C CYS A 352 13.02 -7.56 26.76
N ALA A 353 11.75 -7.95 26.87
CA ALA A 353 10.80 -7.89 25.77
C ALA A 353 9.39 -7.54 26.27
N LYS A 354 8.65 -6.80 25.45
CA LYS A 354 7.31 -6.30 25.78
C LYS A 354 6.27 -6.91 24.85
N ALA A 355 5.19 -7.46 25.43
CA ALA A 355 4.02 -7.93 24.70
C ALA A 355 3.25 -6.75 24.10
N ILE A 356 2.83 -6.88 22.86
CA ILE A 356 2.12 -5.85 22.08
C ILE A 356 0.89 -6.47 21.41
N THR A 357 -0.22 -5.77 21.49
CA THR A 357 -1.47 -6.13 20.81
C THR A 357 -1.63 -5.46 19.45
N ASP A 358 -1.05 -4.27 19.30
CA ASP A 358 -1.14 -3.45 18.08
C ASP A 358 0.22 -2.80 17.78
N PHE A 359 0.86 -3.20 16.69
CA PHE A 359 2.15 -2.68 16.26
C PHE A 359 2.06 -1.33 15.54
N THR A 360 0.87 -0.84 15.20
CA THR A 360 0.69 0.50 14.64
C THR A 360 0.74 1.61 15.70
N ASP A 361 0.88 1.26 16.98
CA ASP A 361 1.03 2.23 18.07
C ASP A 361 2.34 3.03 17.91
N ASN A 362 2.20 4.36 17.81
CA ASN A 362 3.33 5.27 17.63
C ASN A 362 4.38 5.20 18.75
N ASP A 363 4.01 4.79 19.96
CA ASP A 363 4.96 4.62 21.05
C ASP A 363 6.01 3.52 20.77
N ILE A 364 5.63 2.51 19.96
CA ILE A 364 6.55 1.47 19.51
C ILE A 364 7.56 2.06 18.53
N LEU A 365 7.08 2.78 17.51
CA LEU A 365 7.96 3.44 16.54
C LEU A 365 8.95 4.39 17.22
N VAL A 366 8.48 5.22 18.15
CA VAL A 366 9.33 6.13 18.93
C VAL A 366 10.38 5.38 19.75
N SER A 367 10.00 4.25 20.35
CA SER A 367 10.94 3.40 21.10
C SER A 367 12.02 2.80 20.20
N LEU A 368 11.62 2.26 19.04
CA LEU A 368 12.54 1.71 18.05
C LEU A 368 13.51 2.77 17.51
N GLN A 369 13.01 3.98 17.22
CA GLN A 369 13.84 5.11 16.76
C GLN A 369 14.87 5.55 17.81
N ASN A 370 14.50 5.57 19.10
CA ASN A 370 15.38 5.98 20.18
C ASN A 370 16.52 4.98 20.43
N ASN A 371 16.30 3.70 20.14
CA ASN A 371 17.24 2.62 20.37
C ASN A 371 17.94 2.13 19.09
N ALA A 372 17.65 2.79 17.93
CA ALA A 372 18.15 2.37 16.63
C ALA A 372 19.67 2.37 16.53
N SER A 373 20.22 1.34 15.92
CA SER A 373 21.63 1.26 15.58
C SER A 373 22.01 2.33 14.55
N GLN A 374 23.27 2.71 14.54
CA GLN A 374 23.75 3.73 13.62
C GLN A 374 23.47 3.34 12.15
N GLY A 375 22.76 4.20 11.44
CA GLY A 375 22.41 4.02 10.02
C GLY A 375 21.06 3.33 9.77
N VAL A 376 20.41 2.80 10.82
CA VAL A 376 19.04 2.28 10.72
C VAL A 376 18.03 3.42 10.96
N VAL A 377 17.06 3.56 10.08
CA VAL A 377 15.99 4.57 10.17
C VAL A 377 14.64 3.87 10.16
N TRP A 378 14.03 3.76 11.34
CA TRP A 378 12.68 3.25 11.51
C TRP A 378 11.65 4.29 11.09
N VAL A 379 10.63 3.87 10.35
CA VAL A 379 9.51 4.68 9.87
C VAL A 379 8.19 3.96 10.10
N GLU A 380 7.09 4.69 9.94
CA GLU A 380 5.76 4.11 9.93
C GLU A 380 5.60 3.15 8.75
N GLY A 381 5.06 1.97 9.03
CA GLY A 381 4.72 0.97 8.03
C GLY A 381 3.21 0.71 7.97
N ILE A 382 2.79 -0.17 7.07
CA ILE A 382 1.36 -0.49 6.84
C ILE A 382 0.77 -1.21 8.05
N GLU A 383 1.44 -2.24 8.55
CA GLU A 383 0.95 -3.07 9.68
C GLU A 383 1.82 -2.94 10.93
N HIS A 384 3.08 -2.54 10.77
CA HIS A 384 4.06 -2.39 11.85
C HIS A 384 5.16 -1.41 11.44
N PRO A 385 5.94 -0.84 12.36
CA PRO A 385 7.12 -0.04 12.02
C PRO A 385 8.08 -0.82 11.13
N THR A 386 8.60 -0.16 10.10
CA THR A 386 9.57 -0.74 9.17
C THR A 386 10.71 0.24 8.87
N PHE A 387 11.49 0.02 7.83
CA PHE A 387 12.67 0.82 7.51
C PHE A 387 12.39 1.85 6.41
N SER A 388 13.13 2.95 6.44
CA SER A 388 13.00 3.99 5.41
C SER A 388 13.32 3.51 3.98
N TRP A 389 14.11 2.46 3.86
CA TRP A 389 14.46 1.83 2.58
C TRP A 389 13.47 0.74 2.14
N ASP A 390 12.65 0.22 3.06
CA ASP A 390 11.68 -0.84 2.78
C ASP A 390 10.47 -0.27 2.03
N LEU A 391 10.46 -0.37 0.73
CA LEU A 391 9.38 0.15 -0.10
C LEU A 391 8.12 -0.72 -0.04
N THR A 392 8.25 -1.99 0.34
CA THR A 392 7.14 -2.95 0.38
C THR A 392 6.22 -2.72 1.59
N ASN A 393 6.81 -2.56 2.78
CA ASN A 393 6.07 -2.43 4.03
C ASN A 393 5.90 -0.97 4.49
N ARG A 394 6.67 -0.03 3.97
CA ARG A 394 6.53 1.40 4.26
C ARG A 394 5.28 1.96 3.60
N LEU A 395 4.54 2.79 4.34
CA LEU A 395 3.40 3.52 3.78
C LEU A 395 3.84 4.47 2.66
N ALA A 396 3.01 4.60 1.64
CA ALA A 396 3.20 5.61 0.59
C ALA A 396 3.10 7.04 1.15
N ASP A 397 3.63 8.02 0.43
CA ASP A 397 3.49 9.45 0.76
C ASP A 397 2.17 10.02 0.23
N TYR A 398 1.23 10.27 1.14
CA TYR A 398 -0.10 10.84 0.84
C TYR A 398 -0.14 12.37 0.88
N THR A 399 1.00 13.06 0.97
CA THR A 399 1.05 14.53 1.05
C THR A 399 0.30 15.18 -0.12
N ALA A 400 0.48 14.69 -1.34
CA ALA A 400 -0.18 15.21 -2.54
C ALA A 400 -1.71 14.99 -2.49
N VAL A 401 -2.17 13.83 -2.02
CA VAL A 401 -3.60 13.53 -1.81
C VAL A 401 -4.21 14.49 -0.80
N ASN A 402 -3.55 14.68 0.35
CA ASN A 402 -4.03 15.59 1.40
C ASN A 402 -4.11 17.02 0.88
N VAL A 403 -3.11 17.49 0.13
CA VAL A 403 -3.13 18.81 -0.52
C VAL A 403 -4.26 18.94 -1.52
N ALA A 404 -4.57 17.88 -2.28
CA ALA A 404 -5.70 17.88 -3.21
C ALA A 404 -7.05 17.91 -2.46
N LEU A 405 -7.20 17.14 -1.38
CA LEU A 405 -8.39 17.15 -0.53
C LEU A 405 -8.66 18.52 0.11
N ASP A 406 -7.61 19.22 0.55
CA ASP A 406 -7.72 20.56 1.12
C ASP A 406 -8.22 21.61 0.10
N LYS A 407 -8.08 21.35 -1.21
CA LYS A 407 -8.59 22.24 -2.28
C LYS A 407 -10.08 22.02 -2.59
N VAL A 408 -10.70 20.97 -2.04
CA VAL A 408 -12.12 20.68 -2.27
C VAL A 408 -12.98 21.85 -1.75
N PRO A 409 -13.88 22.41 -2.58
CA PRO A 409 -14.73 23.51 -2.15
C PRO A 409 -15.61 23.14 -0.95
N GLN A 410 -15.68 24.03 0.05
CA GLN A 410 -16.50 23.80 1.25
C GLN A 410 -18.00 23.68 0.92
N ASP A 411 -18.49 24.42 -0.07
CA ASP A 411 -19.87 24.33 -0.55
C ASP A 411 -19.91 23.75 -1.97
N ILE A 412 -20.15 22.46 -2.05
CA ILE A 412 -20.32 21.75 -3.31
C ILE A 412 -21.76 21.79 -3.83
N SER A 413 -22.71 22.35 -3.08
CA SER A 413 -24.12 22.40 -3.48
C SER A 413 -24.41 23.32 -4.67
N VAL A 414 -23.48 24.25 -4.94
CA VAL A 414 -23.57 25.21 -6.06
C VAL A 414 -23.16 24.62 -7.41
N TYR A 415 -22.57 23.42 -7.42
CA TYR A 415 -22.14 22.74 -8.64
C TYR A 415 -23.16 21.71 -9.11
N THR A 416 -23.06 21.31 -10.38
CA THR A 416 -23.95 20.30 -10.96
C THR A 416 -23.75 18.93 -10.31
N ASP A 417 -24.82 18.16 -10.19
CA ASP A 417 -24.80 16.85 -9.52
C ASP A 417 -23.89 15.86 -10.25
N GLU A 418 -23.74 15.97 -11.57
CA GLU A 418 -22.85 15.17 -12.39
C GLU A 418 -21.37 15.40 -12.01
N THR A 419 -20.93 16.67 -11.95
CA THR A 419 -19.53 16.98 -11.64
C THR A 419 -19.20 16.74 -10.16
N VAL A 420 -20.15 16.97 -9.27
CA VAL A 420 -20.03 16.62 -7.84
C VAL A 420 -19.94 15.10 -7.66
N SER A 421 -20.65 14.31 -8.45
CA SER A 421 -20.57 12.84 -8.39
C SER A 421 -19.18 12.33 -8.76
N VAL A 422 -18.56 12.90 -9.80
CA VAL A 422 -17.18 12.56 -10.21
C VAL A 422 -16.17 12.90 -9.10
N LEU A 423 -16.29 14.09 -8.48
CA LEU A 423 -15.44 14.49 -7.37
C LEU A 423 -15.59 13.54 -6.17
N LYS A 424 -16.80 13.18 -5.79
CA LYS A 424 -17.04 12.24 -4.70
C LYS A 424 -16.45 10.88 -5.01
N GLN A 425 -16.61 10.38 -6.23
CA GLN A 425 -16.03 9.11 -6.64
C GLN A 425 -14.50 9.13 -6.55
N ALA A 426 -13.84 10.21 -6.97
CA ALA A 426 -12.39 10.35 -6.85
C ALA A 426 -11.95 10.33 -5.37
N ILE A 427 -12.68 11.02 -4.50
CA ILE A 427 -12.40 11.04 -3.05
C ILE A 427 -12.63 9.64 -2.41
N ASP A 428 -13.77 9.01 -2.74
CA ASP A 428 -14.15 7.70 -2.17
C ASP A 428 -13.24 6.56 -2.66
N SER A 429 -12.51 6.76 -3.76
CA SER A 429 -11.55 5.80 -4.29
C SER A 429 -10.14 5.91 -3.68
N VAL A 430 -9.91 6.83 -2.75
CA VAL A 430 -8.62 6.94 -2.08
C VAL A 430 -8.40 5.73 -1.19
N ASP A 431 -7.40 4.92 -1.54
CA ASP A 431 -6.91 3.83 -0.73
C ASP A 431 -5.72 4.34 0.10
N THR A 432 -5.83 4.29 1.42
CA THR A 432 -4.81 4.78 2.35
C THR A 432 -3.88 3.68 2.87
N SER A 433 -3.96 2.47 2.30
CA SER A 433 -3.19 1.31 2.72
C SER A 433 -2.06 0.92 1.75
N LEU A 434 -1.82 1.74 0.71
CA LEU A 434 -0.81 1.42 -0.30
C LEU A 434 0.61 1.62 0.22
N SER A 435 1.50 0.76 -0.24
CA SER A 435 2.92 0.81 0.08
C SER A 435 3.67 1.87 -0.73
N ALA A 436 4.88 2.20 -0.30
CA ALA A 436 5.75 3.13 -1.04
C ALA A 436 6.16 2.60 -2.43
N ALA A 437 6.15 1.28 -2.63
CA ALA A 437 6.32 0.68 -3.95
C ALA A 437 5.16 1.05 -4.91
N GLU A 438 3.99 1.38 -4.36
CA GLU A 438 2.80 1.76 -5.12
C GLU A 438 2.59 3.29 -5.17
N GLN A 439 3.63 4.10 -4.89
CA GLN A 439 3.53 5.56 -4.85
C GLN A 439 2.90 6.16 -6.10
N SER A 440 3.14 5.60 -7.27
CA SER A 440 2.54 6.06 -8.53
C SER A 440 1.00 5.97 -8.54
N LYS A 441 0.42 4.99 -7.84
CA LYS A 441 -1.05 4.88 -7.67
C LYS A 441 -1.57 5.98 -6.77
N VAL A 442 -0.85 6.32 -5.69
CA VAL A 442 -1.20 7.41 -4.77
C VAL A 442 -1.13 8.76 -5.49
N ASP A 443 -0.09 8.99 -6.30
CA ASP A 443 0.04 10.20 -7.12
C ASP A 443 -1.11 10.32 -8.14
N ALA A 444 -1.54 9.21 -8.74
CA ALA A 444 -2.70 9.19 -9.63
C ALA A 444 -4.02 9.50 -8.91
N MET A 445 -4.19 9.09 -7.65
CA MET A 445 -5.36 9.47 -6.84
C MET A 445 -5.38 10.98 -6.57
N ALA A 446 -4.24 11.58 -6.22
CA ALA A 446 -4.12 13.02 -6.03
C ALA A 446 -4.50 13.78 -7.32
N GLN A 447 -3.99 13.34 -8.46
CA GLN A 447 -4.31 13.93 -9.76
C GLN A 447 -5.80 13.79 -10.11
N ALA A 448 -6.41 12.62 -9.85
CA ALA A 448 -7.84 12.41 -10.10
C ALA A 448 -8.73 13.37 -9.30
N ILE A 449 -8.38 13.66 -8.04
CA ILE A 449 -9.09 14.64 -7.21
C ILE A 449 -8.92 16.05 -7.79
N GLU A 450 -7.70 16.46 -8.17
CA GLU A 450 -7.43 17.78 -8.76
C GLU A 450 -8.16 17.97 -10.09
N ASP A 451 -8.18 16.96 -10.95
CA ASP A 451 -8.91 16.96 -12.21
C ASP A 451 -10.42 17.10 -11.98
N ALA A 452 -10.96 16.36 -11.01
CA ALA A 452 -12.37 16.44 -10.65
C ALA A 452 -12.76 17.81 -10.07
N ILE A 453 -11.89 18.43 -9.26
CA ILE A 453 -12.09 19.81 -8.77
C ILE A 453 -12.10 20.81 -9.94
N THR A 454 -11.16 20.67 -10.88
CA THR A 454 -11.05 21.52 -12.06
C THR A 454 -12.25 21.38 -13.00
N ALA A 455 -12.84 20.19 -13.06
CA ALA A 455 -14.01 19.87 -13.87
C ALA A 455 -15.34 20.33 -13.26
N LEU A 456 -15.36 20.88 -12.04
CA LEU A 456 -16.58 21.33 -11.38
C LEU A 456 -17.29 22.41 -12.20
N GLN A 457 -18.58 22.22 -12.48
CA GLN A 457 -19.42 23.15 -13.22
C GLN A 457 -20.51 23.69 -12.31
N TYR A 458 -20.65 25.01 -12.26
CA TYR A 458 -21.72 25.65 -11.51
C TYR A 458 -23.09 25.29 -12.10
N LYS A 459 -24.07 25.10 -11.24
CA LYS A 459 -25.50 25.05 -11.61
C LYS A 459 -25.92 26.34 -12.29
N ASP A 460 -26.84 26.25 -13.23
CA ASP A 460 -27.46 27.43 -13.82
C ASP A 460 -28.24 28.21 -12.73
N ALA A 461 -28.29 29.54 -12.88
CA ALA A 461 -29.15 30.36 -12.05
C ALA A 461 -30.64 30.07 -12.32
N ASP A 462 -31.47 30.23 -11.31
CA ASP A 462 -32.93 30.09 -11.43
C ASP A 462 -33.56 31.35 -12.06
N TYR A 463 -34.04 31.22 -13.30
CA TYR A 463 -34.72 32.28 -14.03
C TYR A 463 -36.24 32.28 -13.86
N THR A 464 -36.82 31.44 -13.01
CA THR A 464 -38.26 31.29 -12.83
C THR A 464 -38.95 32.63 -12.56
N LYS A 465 -38.38 33.50 -11.73
CA LYS A 465 -38.91 34.84 -11.43
C LYS A 465 -38.83 35.79 -12.63
N VAL A 466 -37.74 35.74 -13.38
CA VAL A 466 -37.54 36.54 -14.60
C VAL A 466 -38.58 36.12 -15.64
N ASP A 467 -38.77 34.84 -15.87
CA ASP A 467 -39.72 34.30 -16.83
C ASP A 467 -41.15 34.64 -16.45
N ALA A 468 -41.48 34.59 -15.15
CA ALA A 468 -42.77 35.04 -14.64
C ALA A 468 -43.00 36.55 -14.84
N ALA A 469 -41.98 37.39 -14.59
CA ALA A 469 -42.05 38.82 -14.80
C ALA A 469 -42.20 39.17 -16.30
N ILE A 470 -41.45 38.50 -17.18
CA ILE A 470 -41.60 38.64 -18.64
C ILE A 470 -43.01 38.23 -19.09
N ALA A 471 -43.54 37.13 -18.58
CA ALA A 471 -44.88 36.65 -18.89
C ALA A 471 -45.94 37.69 -18.48
N LYS A 472 -45.80 38.27 -17.29
CA LYS A 472 -46.68 39.38 -16.83
C LYS A 472 -46.56 40.58 -17.77
N ALA A 473 -45.36 41.01 -18.16
CA ALA A 473 -45.12 42.10 -19.08
C ALA A 473 -45.82 41.87 -20.45
N ASN A 474 -45.65 40.65 -20.97
CA ASN A 474 -46.22 40.25 -22.30
C ASN A 474 -47.74 40.12 -22.28
N ALA A 475 -48.36 39.89 -21.11
CA ALA A 475 -49.82 39.84 -20.96
C ALA A 475 -50.48 41.26 -20.97
N LEU A 476 -49.70 42.31 -20.83
CA LEU A 476 -50.20 43.67 -20.84
C LEU A 476 -50.37 44.21 -22.25
N ASN A 477 -51.53 44.88 -22.53
CA ASN A 477 -51.72 45.57 -23.80
C ASN A 477 -51.06 46.98 -23.72
N LYS A 478 -49.93 47.13 -24.41
CA LYS A 478 -49.12 48.34 -24.39
C LYS A 478 -49.90 49.60 -24.82
N ASN A 479 -50.96 49.46 -25.60
CA ASN A 479 -51.77 50.58 -26.06
C ASN A 479 -52.62 51.23 -24.94
N ASP A 480 -52.80 50.54 -23.81
CA ASP A 480 -53.58 50.97 -22.67
C ASP A 480 -52.78 51.91 -21.74
N TYR A 481 -51.49 52.06 -21.97
CA TYR A 481 -50.57 52.84 -21.09
C TYR A 481 -50.02 54.07 -21.82
N LYS A 482 -49.64 55.12 -21.04
CA LYS A 482 -49.06 56.38 -21.54
C LYS A 482 -47.68 56.14 -22.16
N ASP A 483 -46.85 55.40 -21.45
CA ASP A 483 -45.51 54.99 -21.88
C ASP A 483 -45.26 53.55 -21.45
N PHE A 484 -44.81 52.70 -22.36
CA PHE A 484 -44.51 51.30 -22.14
C PHE A 484 -43.00 51.00 -22.34
N SER A 485 -42.20 52.01 -22.71
CA SER A 485 -40.79 51.90 -23.08
C SER A 485 -39.91 51.37 -21.95
N GLY A 486 -40.24 51.74 -20.70
CA GLY A 486 -39.52 51.25 -19.50
C GLY A 486 -39.61 49.72 -19.36
N VAL A 487 -40.80 49.15 -19.60
CA VAL A 487 -40.99 47.68 -19.53
C VAL A 487 -40.26 46.99 -20.69
N GLU A 488 -40.33 47.51 -21.92
CA GLU A 488 -39.60 46.96 -23.06
C GLU A 488 -38.08 47.00 -22.83
N THR A 489 -37.56 48.07 -22.22
CA THR A 489 -36.16 48.25 -21.89
C THR A 489 -35.73 47.21 -20.85
N ALA A 490 -36.49 47.06 -19.75
CA ALA A 490 -36.18 46.08 -18.68
C ALA A 490 -36.20 44.64 -19.21
N VAL A 491 -37.17 44.28 -20.07
CA VAL A 491 -37.23 42.95 -20.69
C VAL A 491 -36.02 42.71 -21.61
N LYS A 492 -35.63 43.73 -22.42
CA LYS A 492 -34.44 43.60 -23.29
C LYS A 492 -33.12 43.52 -22.53
N ALA A 493 -33.07 44.07 -21.33
CA ALA A 493 -31.87 44.07 -20.46
C ALA A 493 -31.62 42.71 -19.80
N VAL A 494 -32.50 41.73 -19.96
CA VAL A 494 -32.32 40.37 -19.39
C VAL A 494 -31.15 39.67 -20.05
N VAL A 495 -30.14 39.29 -19.27
CA VAL A 495 -28.99 38.47 -19.67
C VAL A 495 -29.23 37.06 -19.21
N ARG A 496 -29.14 36.08 -20.14
CA ARG A 496 -29.28 34.64 -19.88
C ARG A 496 -27.89 34.00 -19.75
N GLY A 497 -27.85 32.77 -19.18
CA GLY A 497 -26.63 31.99 -19.06
C GLY A 497 -25.76 32.33 -17.83
N LYS A 498 -26.32 33.00 -16.84
CA LYS A 498 -25.67 33.20 -15.54
C LYS A 498 -25.77 31.90 -14.71
N ASN A 499 -24.78 31.67 -13.87
CA ASN A 499 -24.77 30.54 -12.96
C ASN A 499 -25.34 30.92 -11.58
N ILE A 500 -25.50 29.93 -10.71
CA ILE A 500 -26.14 30.06 -9.40
C ILE A 500 -25.43 31.07 -8.48
N THR A 501 -24.11 31.27 -8.64
CA THR A 501 -23.37 32.28 -7.82
C THR A 501 -23.76 33.69 -8.19
N GLU A 502 -24.36 33.91 -9.35
CA GLU A 502 -24.89 35.20 -9.87
C GLU A 502 -26.40 35.32 -9.67
N GLN A 503 -27.05 34.44 -8.88
CA GLN A 503 -28.51 34.45 -8.66
C GLN A 503 -29.05 35.83 -8.24
N SER A 504 -28.30 36.57 -7.43
CA SER A 504 -28.72 37.88 -7.01
C SER A 504 -28.87 38.89 -8.17
N GLU A 505 -28.09 38.74 -9.23
CA GLU A 505 -28.20 39.54 -10.46
C GLU A 505 -29.44 39.16 -11.25
N VAL A 506 -29.73 37.86 -11.33
CA VAL A 506 -30.94 37.34 -11.97
C VAL A 506 -32.19 37.81 -11.25
N ASP A 507 -32.19 37.79 -9.91
CA ASP A 507 -33.29 38.32 -9.10
C ASP A 507 -33.49 39.84 -9.30
N LYS A 508 -32.40 40.62 -9.48
CA LYS A 508 -32.48 42.05 -9.80
C LYS A 508 -33.12 42.31 -11.18
N MET A 509 -32.86 41.46 -12.18
CA MET A 509 -33.49 41.56 -13.49
C MET A 509 -35.02 41.35 -13.40
N ALA A 510 -35.44 40.32 -12.64
CA ALA A 510 -36.85 40.08 -12.37
C ALA A 510 -37.52 41.30 -11.71
N LYS A 511 -36.87 41.82 -10.67
CA LYS A 511 -37.36 43.02 -9.96
C LYS A 511 -37.43 44.25 -10.86
N ALA A 512 -36.44 44.47 -11.72
CA ALA A 512 -36.44 45.60 -12.65
C ALA A 512 -37.64 45.57 -13.60
N ILE A 513 -38.05 44.40 -14.09
CA ILE A 513 -39.24 44.20 -14.92
C ILE A 513 -40.50 44.47 -14.08
N GLU A 514 -40.59 43.95 -12.86
CA GLU A 514 -41.75 44.15 -11.99
C GLU A 514 -41.89 45.63 -11.56
N ASP A 515 -40.79 46.30 -11.25
CA ASP A 515 -40.80 47.72 -10.94
C ASP A 515 -41.23 48.57 -12.16
N ALA A 516 -40.78 48.23 -13.37
CA ALA A 516 -41.19 48.88 -14.59
C ALA A 516 -42.69 48.66 -14.89
N ILE A 517 -43.23 47.48 -14.62
CA ILE A 517 -44.67 47.20 -14.72
C ILE A 517 -45.45 48.03 -13.69
N ALA A 518 -44.97 48.10 -12.47
CA ALA A 518 -45.62 48.85 -11.39
C ALA A 518 -45.67 50.37 -11.66
N ALA A 519 -44.68 50.90 -12.40
CA ALA A 519 -44.59 52.32 -12.79
C ALA A 519 -45.51 52.71 -13.97
N LEU A 520 -46.24 51.76 -14.58
CA LEU A 520 -47.09 52.01 -15.74
C LEU A 520 -48.31 52.87 -15.36
N GLU A 521 -48.49 53.99 -16.06
CA GLU A 521 -49.70 54.84 -15.99
C GLU A 521 -50.67 54.51 -17.13
N LYS A 522 -51.94 54.20 -16.81
CA LYS A 522 -52.99 53.98 -17.81
C LYS A 522 -53.34 55.29 -18.51
N LYS A 523 -53.63 55.22 -19.77
CA LYS A 523 -54.23 56.31 -20.53
C LYS A 523 -55.63 56.64 -19.97
N PRO A 524 -56.03 57.91 -19.91
CA PRO A 524 -57.39 58.25 -19.54
C PRO A 524 -58.40 57.58 -20.46
N ALA A 525 -59.44 56.96 -19.93
CA ALA A 525 -60.54 56.45 -20.72
C ALA A 525 -61.10 57.51 -21.62
N SER A 526 -61.12 57.30 -22.94
CA SER A 526 -61.76 58.21 -23.88
C SER A 526 -63.27 58.25 -23.59
N THR A 527 -63.73 59.31 -22.98
CA THR A 527 -65.16 59.55 -22.86
C THR A 527 -65.73 59.92 -24.24
N LYS A 528 -66.46 59.00 -24.87
CA LYS A 528 -67.36 59.29 -25.99
C LYS A 528 -68.50 60.17 -25.43
N PRO A 529 -68.90 61.23 -26.15
CA PRO A 529 -70.06 62.00 -25.74
C PRO A 529 -71.34 61.15 -25.90
N GLY A 530 -72.13 61.20 -24.84
CA GLY A 530 -73.35 60.43 -24.72
C GLY A 530 -74.47 60.84 -25.73
N THR A 531 -75.22 59.86 -26.18
CA THR A 531 -76.62 60.03 -26.55
C THR A 531 -77.40 59.10 -25.58
N SER A 532 -78.32 59.81 -24.90
CA SER A 532 -79.34 59.25 -24.06
C SER A 532 -80.26 58.32 -24.84
N ASP A 533 -80.57 57.11 -24.36
CA ASP A 533 -81.92 56.69 -24.20
C ASP A 533 -82.08 55.49 -23.27
N LYS A 534 -83.22 55.49 -22.64
CA LYS A 534 -83.63 54.79 -21.41
C LYS A 534 -83.78 53.26 -21.55
N SER A 535 -83.35 52.52 -20.53
CA SER A 535 -84.07 51.52 -19.70
C SER A 535 -84.70 50.30 -20.33
N PRO A 536 -84.94 49.17 -19.57
CA PRO A 536 -84.40 48.68 -18.31
C PRO A 536 -84.02 47.16 -18.33
N GLN A 537 -83.24 46.78 -17.34
CA GLN A 537 -83.30 45.58 -16.49
C GLN A 537 -83.42 44.17 -17.14
N THR A 538 -82.43 43.34 -16.85
CA THR A 538 -82.54 42.14 -16.02
C THR A 538 -81.15 41.51 -15.81
N GLY A 539 -80.96 41.06 -14.59
CA GLY A 539 -79.65 40.61 -14.06
C GLY A 539 -79.20 39.27 -14.61
N ASP A 540 -77.94 39.07 -14.52
CA ASP A 540 -77.39 37.85 -13.98
C ASP A 540 -75.92 38.10 -13.58
N SER A 541 -75.62 37.94 -12.32
CA SER A 541 -74.32 38.04 -11.73
C SER A 541 -73.67 36.65 -11.72
N SER A 542 -72.99 36.26 -12.74
CA SER A 542 -72.13 35.07 -12.65
C SER A 542 -70.66 35.52 -12.50
N ASN A 543 -70.18 35.33 -11.31
CA ASN A 543 -68.81 35.56 -10.86
C ASN A 543 -67.82 34.63 -11.61
N LEU A 544 -67.44 35.00 -12.83
CA LEU A 544 -66.46 34.23 -13.62
C LEU A 544 -65.05 34.29 -13.04
N VAL A 545 -64.78 35.25 -12.16
CA VAL A 545 -63.49 35.42 -11.49
C VAL A 545 -63.25 34.40 -10.34
N LEU A 546 -64.36 33.85 -9.78
CA LEU A 546 -64.26 32.85 -8.70
C LEU A 546 -63.97 31.46 -9.21
N TRP A 547 -64.23 31.17 -10.49
CA TRP A 547 -63.96 29.84 -11.05
C TRP A 547 -62.52 29.67 -11.57
N ILE A 548 -61.87 30.75 -11.95
CA ILE A 548 -60.44 30.72 -12.40
C ILE A 548 -59.49 30.60 -11.20
N SER A 549 -59.86 31.14 -10.03
CA SER A 549 -59.04 30.98 -8.81
C SER A 549 -59.14 29.58 -8.17
N LEU A 550 -60.21 28.79 -8.47
CA LEU A 550 -60.36 27.42 -7.94
C LEU A 550 -59.64 26.36 -8.80
N LEU A 551 -59.29 26.71 -10.06
CA LEU A 551 -58.59 25.76 -10.95
C LEU A 551 -57.09 25.71 -10.69
N PHE A 552 -56.50 26.71 -10.00
CA PHE A 552 -55.08 26.72 -9.63
C PHE A 552 -54.80 26.18 -8.20
N ALA A 553 -55.83 25.96 -7.39
CA ALA A 553 -55.69 25.43 -6.04
C ALA A 553 -55.74 23.90 -5.93
N SER A 554 -56.14 23.18 -7.03
CA SER A 554 -56.29 21.74 -7.01
C SER A 554 -55.17 20.95 -7.71
N GLY A 555 -54.13 21.64 -8.24
CA GLY A 555 -52.98 21.03 -8.92
C GLY A 555 -51.75 20.74 -8.03
N GLY A 556 -51.78 21.16 -6.74
CA GLY A 556 -50.61 21.15 -5.85
C GLY A 556 -50.53 20.04 -4.78
N ALA A 557 -51.47 19.06 -4.79
CA ALA A 557 -51.55 18.12 -3.67
C ALA A 557 -51.55 16.63 -4.10
N ALA A 558 -50.68 16.24 -5.02
CA ALA A 558 -50.56 14.83 -5.39
C ALA A 558 -49.12 14.39 -5.77
N ILE A 559 -48.11 14.85 -5.08
CA ILE A 559 -46.78 14.17 -5.04
C ILE A 559 -46.18 14.32 -3.67
N GLY A 560 -46.56 13.44 -2.76
CA GLY A 560 -45.98 13.48 -1.41
C GLY A 560 -46.54 12.44 -0.47
N THR A 561 -46.63 11.18 -0.85
CA THR A 561 -46.74 10.05 0.09
C THR A 561 -46.46 8.74 -0.62
N THR A 562 -45.24 8.32 -0.70
CA THR A 562 -44.84 6.89 -0.72
C THR A 562 -43.32 6.77 -0.63
N VAL A 563 -42.76 6.89 0.57
CA VAL A 563 -41.56 6.13 1.02
C VAL A 563 -41.48 6.25 2.54
N VAL A 564 -42.30 5.51 3.25
CA VAL A 564 -41.98 5.03 4.61
C VAL A 564 -42.63 3.67 4.74
N SER A 565 -41.90 2.62 4.55
CA SER A 565 -42.10 1.31 5.21
C SER A 565 -41.24 0.24 4.52
N ARG A 566 -40.04 -0.02 5.03
CA ARG A 566 -39.47 -1.37 5.15
C ARG A 566 -38.11 -1.31 5.87
N LYS A 567 -38.18 -1.18 7.19
CA LYS A 567 -37.16 -1.73 8.09
C LYS A 567 -37.89 -2.69 8.99
N LYS A 568 -37.71 -4.01 8.81
CA LYS A 568 -37.64 -5.01 9.88
C LYS A 568 -37.36 -6.41 9.30
N LYS A 569 -36.46 -7.08 9.99
CA LYS A 569 -36.15 -8.51 10.00
C LYS A 569 -35.10 -9.00 8.99
N TYR A 570 -33.86 -9.24 9.51
CA TYR A 570 -33.43 -10.61 9.80
C TYR A 570 -32.27 -10.55 10.81
N ASN A 571 -32.57 -10.95 12.05
CA ASN A 571 -31.65 -11.58 13.00
C ASN A 571 -31.67 -13.08 12.69
N ARG A 572 -30.51 -13.61 12.36
CA ARG A 572 -30.01 -14.89 12.89
C ARG A 572 -28.56 -15.08 12.44
#